data_0952550c9bc58be99fa2455bcd6ebb5f
#
_entry.id   0952550c9bc58be99fa2455bcd6ebb5f
#
_cell.length_a   1.000
_cell.length_b   1.000
_cell.length_c   1.000
_cell.angle_alpha   90.00
_cell.angle_beta   90.00
_cell.angle_gamma   90.00
#
_symmetry.space_group_name_H-M   'P 1'
#
loop_
_entity.id
_entity.type
_entity.pdbx_description
1 polymer ?
#
loop_
_entity_poly.entity_id
_entity_poly.type
_entity_poly.pdbx_seq_one_letter_code
_entity_poly.pdbx_strand_id
1 'polypeptide(L)'
;MTTKNQDEIFVENAFKNIMEIYFNPEIERRKKNKTLDENFELYAAQALIFPDERQNIIRINDEVNAKVKIKKGVDKSVKGFFPNSEDVEAIDINEEEYLDCGHVIIIRLTDCYQLKFDFIYNKKSCKKLLDNSIQFLKTADYALNNDFHNAYIDNAFSAFELMAKANLLFEANENIGVKSNHKAINQSFNLRYKNSSHEDELEVRRVFNKLSNERRNARYLDNEVNLNREELISSLEKINNFYSNLINRINKFE
;
A
#
# COMPACT_ATOMS: atom_id res chain seq x y z
N MET A 1 31.70 -24.48 -7.94
CA MET A 1 30.92 -23.58 -7.09
C MET A 1 30.12 -22.67 -8.02
N THR A 2 28.83 -22.94 -8.18
CA THR A 2 27.93 -22.08 -8.96
C THR A 2 27.74 -20.78 -8.20
N THR A 3 28.16 -19.67 -8.80
CA THR A 3 27.88 -18.31 -8.28
C THR A 3 26.36 -18.11 -8.27
N LYS A 4 25.79 -17.97 -7.06
CA LYS A 4 24.36 -17.63 -6.91
C LYS A 4 24.08 -16.32 -7.65
N ASN A 5 22.93 -16.26 -8.33
CA ASN A 5 22.41 -15.05 -8.95
C ASN A 5 22.06 -14.01 -7.85
N GLN A 6 22.13 -12.71 -8.17
CA GLN A 6 21.77 -11.63 -7.24
C GLN A 6 20.33 -11.76 -6.70
N ASP A 7 19.42 -12.24 -7.53
CA ASP A 7 18.02 -12.48 -7.14
C ASP A 7 17.89 -13.61 -6.11
N GLU A 8 18.67 -14.68 -6.25
CA GLU A 8 18.70 -15.78 -5.26
C GLU A 8 19.22 -15.29 -3.89
N ILE A 9 20.26 -14.47 -3.91
CA ILE A 9 20.82 -13.88 -2.68
C ILE A 9 19.80 -12.94 -2.01
N PHE A 10 19.08 -12.15 -2.81
CA PHE A 10 18.03 -11.26 -2.32
C PHE A 10 16.90 -12.06 -1.64
N VAL A 11 16.39 -13.10 -2.30
CA VAL A 11 15.30 -13.94 -1.77
C VAL A 11 15.72 -14.63 -0.47
N GLU A 12 16.93 -15.20 -0.41
CA GLU A 12 17.45 -15.83 0.81
C GLU A 12 17.58 -14.83 1.97
N ASN A 13 18.10 -13.63 1.70
CA ASN A 13 18.22 -12.58 2.71
C ASN A 13 16.85 -12.08 3.18
N ALA A 14 15.90 -11.91 2.27
CA ALA A 14 14.54 -11.52 2.61
C ALA A 14 13.87 -12.57 3.50
N PHE A 15 13.97 -13.85 3.13
CA PHE A 15 13.44 -14.96 3.93
C PHE A 15 14.08 -15.00 5.33
N LYS A 16 15.40 -14.92 5.41
CA LYS A 16 16.13 -14.90 6.67
C LYS A 16 15.70 -13.74 7.58
N ASN A 17 15.66 -12.53 7.04
CA ASN A 17 15.26 -11.35 7.80
C ASN A 17 13.81 -11.46 8.30
N ILE A 18 12.90 -11.96 7.48
CA ILE A 18 11.49 -12.17 7.85
C ILE A 18 11.39 -13.20 8.99
N MET A 19 12.13 -14.30 8.90
CA MET A 19 12.18 -15.29 9.97
C MET A 19 12.72 -14.70 11.28
N GLU A 20 13.81 -13.95 11.22
CA GLU A 20 14.43 -13.33 12.40
C GLU A 20 13.55 -12.26 13.05
N ILE A 21 12.82 -11.49 12.26
CA ILE A 21 11.99 -10.38 12.77
C ILE A 21 10.66 -10.87 13.32
N TYR A 22 9.98 -11.79 12.63
CA TYR A 22 8.59 -12.11 12.95
C TYR A 22 8.40 -13.50 13.57
N PHE A 23 9.08 -14.54 13.06
CA PHE A 23 8.72 -15.92 13.39
C PHE A 23 9.63 -16.55 14.43
N ASN A 24 10.94 -16.39 14.34
CA ASN A 24 11.87 -16.98 15.32
C ASN A 24 11.59 -16.52 16.75
N PRO A 25 11.34 -15.22 17.04
CA PRO A 25 11.04 -14.77 18.39
C PRO A 25 9.78 -15.44 18.97
N GLU A 26 8.76 -15.65 18.14
CA GLU A 26 7.53 -16.31 18.57
C GLU A 26 7.72 -17.81 18.79
N ILE A 27 8.47 -18.49 17.92
CA ILE A 27 8.82 -19.91 18.07
C ILE A 27 9.61 -20.11 19.37
N GLU A 28 10.62 -19.30 19.62
CA GLU A 28 11.43 -19.35 20.84
C GLU A 28 10.58 -19.08 22.09
N ARG A 29 9.71 -18.08 22.05
CA ARG A 29 8.76 -17.76 23.13
C ARG A 29 7.87 -18.98 23.45
N ARG A 30 7.33 -19.63 22.42
CA ARG A 30 6.45 -20.79 22.59
C ARG A 30 7.20 -22.04 23.09
N LYS A 31 8.42 -22.28 22.62
CA LYS A 31 9.29 -23.34 23.15
C LYS A 31 9.61 -23.10 24.62
N LYS A 32 10.01 -21.90 24.99
CA LYS A 32 10.26 -21.52 26.38
C LYS A 32 9.05 -21.73 27.28
N ASN A 33 7.86 -21.44 26.77
CA ASN A 33 6.59 -21.63 27.50
C ASN A 33 6.07 -23.08 27.44
N LYS A 34 6.81 -24.00 26.79
CA LYS A 34 6.44 -25.41 26.59
C LYS A 34 5.11 -25.61 25.86
N THR A 35 4.75 -24.67 24.99
CA THR A 35 3.57 -24.77 24.10
C THR A 35 3.95 -25.26 22.70
N LEU A 36 5.23 -25.44 22.43
CA LEU A 36 5.79 -26.12 21.25
C LEU A 36 6.78 -27.18 21.70
N ASP A 37 6.83 -28.27 20.93
CA ASP A 37 7.83 -29.35 21.09
C ASP A 37 9.23 -28.83 20.72
N GLU A 38 10.29 -29.42 21.35
CA GLU A 38 11.68 -29.12 21.00
C GLU A 38 11.99 -29.45 19.54
N ASN A 39 11.40 -30.54 19.02
CA ASN A 39 11.55 -31.00 17.63
C ASN A 39 10.55 -30.34 16.66
N PHE A 40 9.99 -29.17 17.03
CA PHE A 40 9.05 -28.46 16.20
C PHE A 40 9.63 -28.17 14.80
N GLU A 41 8.87 -28.54 13.77
CA GLU A 41 9.17 -28.24 12.37
C GLU A 41 8.14 -27.23 11.83
N LEU A 42 8.63 -26.13 11.24
CA LEU A 42 7.79 -25.11 10.63
C LEU A 42 7.45 -25.51 9.20
N TYR A 43 6.15 -25.66 8.88
CA TYR A 43 5.68 -25.88 7.50
C TYR A 43 4.78 -24.76 6.98
N ALA A 44 4.26 -23.93 7.86
CA ALA A 44 3.53 -22.72 7.48
C ALA A 44 3.72 -21.63 8.53
N ALA A 45 3.74 -20.37 8.11
CA ALA A 45 3.80 -19.21 8.99
C ALA A 45 3.02 -18.05 8.40
N GLN A 46 2.35 -17.28 9.26
CA GLN A 46 1.61 -16.07 8.88
C GLN A 46 1.83 -14.98 9.92
N ALA A 47 2.25 -13.80 9.46
CA ALA A 47 2.29 -12.60 10.27
C ALA A 47 1.29 -11.58 9.71
N LEU A 48 0.39 -11.09 10.55
CA LEU A 48 -0.50 -9.97 10.26
C LEU A 48 0.04 -8.76 11.01
N ILE A 49 0.41 -7.72 10.26
CA ILE A 49 1.16 -6.56 10.75
C ILE A 49 0.25 -5.34 10.66
N PHE A 50 -0.09 -4.76 11.79
CA PHE A 50 -1.02 -3.65 11.85
C PHE A 50 -0.27 -2.31 11.80
N PRO A 51 -0.83 -1.29 11.12
CA PRO A 51 -0.23 0.04 11.01
C PRO A 51 -0.49 0.94 12.24
N ASP A 52 -1.14 0.41 13.25
CA ASP A 52 -1.55 1.12 14.47
C ASP A 52 -0.99 0.41 15.73
N GLU A 53 -1.47 0.78 16.91
CA GLU A 53 -0.99 0.24 18.20
C GLU A 53 -1.43 -1.22 18.48
N ARG A 54 -2.17 -1.87 17.57
CA ARG A 54 -2.53 -3.28 17.73
C ARG A 54 -1.30 -4.16 17.68
N GLN A 55 -1.28 -5.20 18.52
CA GLN A 55 -0.22 -6.20 18.46
C GLN A 55 -0.32 -7.01 17.17
N ASN A 56 0.83 -7.27 16.55
CA ASN A 56 0.92 -8.17 15.40
C ASN A 56 0.43 -9.57 15.78
N ILE A 57 -0.27 -10.21 14.87
CA ILE A 57 -0.73 -11.59 15.03
C ILE A 57 0.26 -12.50 14.32
N ILE A 58 0.88 -13.42 15.05
CA ILE A 58 1.79 -14.42 14.50
C ILE A 58 1.16 -15.80 14.65
N ARG A 59 1.00 -16.48 13.53
CA ARG A 59 0.43 -17.81 13.42
C ARG A 59 1.46 -18.76 12.83
N ILE A 60 1.49 -20.00 13.31
CA ILE A 60 2.40 -21.03 12.83
C ILE A 60 1.64 -22.34 12.59
N ASN A 61 2.04 -23.06 11.56
CA ASN A 61 1.50 -24.37 11.14
C ASN A 61 -0.04 -24.37 11.03
N ASP A 62 -0.75 -25.14 11.83
CA ASP A 62 -2.20 -25.30 11.76
C ASP A 62 -3.00 -24.02 12.10
N GLU A 63 -2.35 -23.03 12.68
CA GLU A 63 -2.97 -21.72 12.97
C GLU A 63 -3.03 -20.82 11.73
N VAL A 64 -2.24 -21.14 10.69
CA VAL A 64 -2.17 -20.30 9.49
C VAL A 64 -3.48 -20.36 8.73
N ASN A 65 -4.04 -19.18 8.44
CA ASN A 65 -5.26 -19.03 7.67
C ASN A 65 -4.98 -18.28 6.37
N ALA A 66 -4.47 -19.03 5.39
CA ALA A 66 -4.12 -18.53 4.08
C ALA A 66 -4.91 -19.27 2.99
N LYS A 67 -5.22 -18.56 1.91
CA LYS A 67 -5.84 -19.12 0.72
C LYS A 67 -4.78 -19.39 -0.34
N VAL A 68 -4.57 -20.66 -0.67
CA VAL A 68 -3.68 -21.08 -1.76
C VAL A 68 -4.51 -21.35 -2.99
N LYS A 69 -4.26 -20.61 -4.05
CA LYS A 69 -4.92 -20.79 -5.35
C LYS A 69 -4.03 -21.64 -6.24
N ILE A 70 -4.56 -22.76 -6.67
CA ILE A 70 -3.88 -23.70 -7.56
C ILE A 70 -4.27 -23.43 -9.01
N LYS A 71 -3.29 -23.47 -9.92
CA LYS A 71 -3.47 -23.26 -11.36
C LYS A 71 -4.54 -24.19 -11.94
N LYS A 72 -5.20 -23.74 -13.01
CA LYS A 72 -6.17 -24.56 -13.74
C LYS A 72 -5.45 -25.74 -14.43
N GLY A 73 -6.08 -26.92 -14.38
CA GLY A 73 -5.54 -28.13 -15.01
C GLY A 73 -4.66 -29.01 -14.13
N VAL A 74 -4.32 -28.57 -12.91
CA VAL A 74 -3.61 -29.40 -11.94
C VAL A 74 -4.57 -30.48 -11.39
N ASP A 75 -4.16 -31.75 -11.47
CA ASP A 75 -4.94 -32.86 -10.93
C ASP A 75 -4.83 -32.89 -9.39
N LYS A 76 -5.93 -32.60 -8.73
CA LYS A 76 -6.07 -32.59 -7.26
C LYS A 76 -6.71 -33.87 -6.71
N SER A 77 -7.01 -34.85 -7.59
CA SER A 77 -7.72 -36.07 -7.21
C SER A 77 -6.85 -37.10 -6.47
N VAL A 78 -5.54 -36.91 -6.51
CA VAL A 78 -4.58 -37.79 -5.83
C VAL A 78 -4.72 -37.61 -4.30
N LYS A 79 -4.99 -38.73 -3.61
CA LYS A 79 -5.09 -38.70 -2.13
C LYS A 79 -3.77 -38.24 -1.53
N GLY A 80 -3.84 -37.19 -0.70
CA GLY A 80 -2.65 -36.55 -0.12
C GLY A 80 -1.95 -35.58 -1.08
N PHE A 81 -2.67 -35.08 -2.08
CA PHE A 81 -2.14 -34.04 -2.98
C PHE A 81 -1.53 -32.89 -2.17
N PHE A 82 -0.29 -32.56 -2.48
CA PHE A 82 0.41 -31.41 -1.96
C PHE A 82 1.07 -30.69 -3.16
N PRO A 83 0.85 -29.38 -3.35
CA PRO A 83 1.29 -28.69 -4.56
C PRO A 83 2.80 -28.49 -4.60
N ASN A 84 3.36 -28.47 -5.81
CA ASN A 84 4.68 -27.93 -6.12
C ASN A 84 4.58 -26.42 -6.35
N SER A 85 5.71 -25.74 -6.40
CA SER A 85 5.77 -24.31 -6.71
C SER A 85 5.15 -23.95 -8.06
N GLU A 86 5.30 -24.82 -9.05
CA GLU A 86 4.72 -24.65 -10.39
C GLU A 86 3.19 -24.76 -10.39
N ASP A 87 2.60 -25.46 -9.44
CA ASP A 87 1.15 -25.65 -9.33
C ASP A 87 0.43 -24.44 -8.72
N VAL A 88 1.15 -23.62 -7.96
CA VAL A 88 0.57 -22.49 -7.24
C VAL A 88 0.43 -21.28 -8.16
N GLU A 89 -0.79 -20.72 -8.23
CA GLU A 89 -1.08 -19.48 -8.93
C GLU A 89 -0.91 -18.27 -8.00
N ALA A 90 -1.43 -18.36 -6.77
CA ALA A 90 -1.35 -17.28 -5.78
C ALA A 90 -1.48 -17.82 -4.36
N ILE A 91 -0.91 -17.07 -3.41
CA ILE A 91 -1.13 -17.22 -1.97
C ILE A 91 -1.66 -15.90 -1.46
N ASP A 92 -2.72 -15.93 -0.62
CA ASP A 92 -3.34 -14.71 -0.10
C ASP A 92 -3.92 -14.93 1.29
N ILE A 93 -4.29 -13.82 1.97
CA ILE A 93 -5.03 -13.85 3.23
C ILE A 93 -6.44 -14.38 2.96
N ASN A 94 -6.91 -15.30 3.80
CA ASN A 94 -8.27 -15.83 3.71
C ASN A 94 -9.31 -14.95 4.40
N GLU A 95 -8.90 -14.12 5.36
CA GLU A 95 -9.78 -13.31 6.22
C GLU A 95 -9.89 -11.88 5.68
N GLU A 96 -11.09 -11.50 5.22
CA GLU A 96 -11.36 -10.17 4.67
C GLU A 96 -11.11 -9.02 5.65
N GLU A 97 -11.22 -9.29 6.96
CA GLU A 97 -11.00 -8.29 8.01
C GLU A 97 -9.54 -7.82 8.10
N TYR A 98 -8.61 -8.63 7.62
CA TYR A 98 -7.17 -8.32 7.63
C TYR A 98 -6.61 -7.82 6.29
N LEU A 99 -7.45 -7.59 5.30
CA LEU A 99 -7.01 -7.07 3.99
C LEU A 99 -6.40 -5.65 4.07
N ASP A 100 -6.66 -4.93 5.17
CA ASP A 100 -6.10 -3.59 5.41
C ASP A 100 -4.80 -3.60 6.23
N CYS A 101 -4.28 -4.76 6.63
CA CYS A 101 -2.99 -4.89 7.32
C CYS A 101 -1.88 -5.35 6.37
N GLY A 102 -0.63 -5.09 6.76
CA GLY A 102 0.52 -5.75 6.14
C GLY A 102 0.54 -7.23 6.50
N HIS A 103 1.10 -8.07 5.65
CA HIS A 103 1.19 -9.48 5.95
C HIS A 103 2.41 -10.16 5.36
N VAL A 104 2.81 -11.23 6.00
CA VAL A 104 3.78 -12.20 5.51
C VAL A 104 3.17 -13.59 5.63
N ILE A 105 3.26 -14.37 4.57
CA ILE A 105 2.84 -15.77 4.55
C ILE A 105 3.99 -16.61 4.03
N ILE A 106 4.35 -17.64 4.76
CA ILE A 106 5.32 -18.67 4.36
C ILE A 106 4.60 -19.99 4.34
N ILE A 107 4.71 -20.73 3.25
CA ILE A 107 4.12 -22.07 3.12
C ILE A 107 5.18 -22.99 2.52
N ARG A 108 5.41 -24.13 3.16
CA ARG A 108 6.21 -25.22 2.62
C ARG A 108 5.41 -25.93 1.52
N LEU A 109 5.98 -26.02 0.36
CA LEU A 109 5.50 -26.82 -0.76
C LEU A 109 6.31 -28.11 -0.85
N THR A 110 6.01 -28.96 -1.83
CA THR A 110 6.74 -30.23 -2.00
C THR A 110 8.22 -30.01 -2.31
N ASP A 111 8.53 -28.96 -3.08
CA ASP A 111 9.85 -28.67 -3.65
C ASP A 111 10.56 -27.47 -2.99
N CYS A 112 9.83 -26.59 -2.30
CA CYS A 112 10.42 -25.39 -1.70
C CYS A 112 9.55 -24.76 -0.61
N TYR A 113 10.05 -23.68 0.01
CA TYR A 113 9.21 -22.74 0.74
C TYR A 113 8.81 -21.59 -0.18
N GLN A 114 7.53 -21.26 -0.21
CA GLN A 114 7.03 -20.09 -0.91
C GLN A 114 6.75 -18.97 0.10
N LEU A 115 7.29 -17.78 -0.21
CA LEU A 115 7.12 -16.56 0.57
C LEU A 115 6.24 -15.59 -0.20
N LYS A 116 5.16 -15.13 0.43
CA LYS A 116 4.36 -14.00 0.00
C LYS A 116 4.40 -12.93 1.10
N PHE A 117 4.63 -11.70 0.73
CA PHE A 117 4.53 -10.58 1.66
C PHE A 117 3.94 -9.34 0.98
N ASP A 118 3.24 -8.55 1.77
CA ASP A 118 2.68 -7.28 1.37
C ASP A 118 2.66 -6.35 2.59
N PHE A 119 3.33 -5.22 2.47
CA PHE A 119 3.39 -4.20 3.52
C PHE A 119 2.56 -2.95 3.18
N ILE A 120 1.51 -3.14 2.40
CA ILE A 120 0.58 -2.08 2.04
C ILE A 120 -0.58 -2.08 3.02
N TYR A 121 -0.83 -0.92 3.59
CA TYR A 121 -1.80 -0.72 4.66
C TYR A 121 -3.01 0.06 4.18
N ASN A 122 -4.14 -0.11 4.89
CA ASN A 122 -5.35 0.71 4.67
C ASN A 122 -5.91 0.67 3.24
N LYS A 123 -5.76 -0.43 2.51
CA LYS A 123 -6.16 -0.56 1.09
C LYS A 123 -7.61 -0.14 0.85
N LYS A 124 -8.57 -0.63 1.67
CA LYS A 124 -10.00 -0.28 1.54
C LYS A 124 -10.24 1.22 1.73
N SER A 125 -9.57 1.82 2.72
CA SER A 125 -9.67 3.25 2.99
C SER A 125 -9.04 4.07 1.87
N CYS A 126 -7.88 3.66 1.38
CA CYS A 126 -7.20 4.29 0.24
C CYS A 126 -8.05 4.24 -1.02
N LYS A 127 -8.64 3.08 -1.35
CA LYS A 127 -9.54 2.92 -2.50
C LYS A 127 -10.73 3.86 -2.42
N LYS A 128 -11.42 3.94 -1.28
CA LYS A 128 -12.53 4.90 -1.07
C LYS A 128 -12.10 6.36 -1.22
N LEU A 129 -10.92 6.72 -0.73
CA LEU A 129 -10.40 8.08 -0.91
C LEU A 129 -10.12 8.38 -2.38
N LEU A 130 -9.55 7.43 -3.14
CA LEU A 130 -9.30 7.58 -4.56
C LEU A 130 -10.59 7.62 -5.39
N ASP A 131 -11.59 6.78 -5.05
CA ASP A 131 -12.92 6.81 -5.69
C ASP A 131 -13.63 8.16 -5.48
N ASN A 132 -13.47 8.78 -4.31
CA ASN A 132 -13.97 10.12 -4.06
C ASN A 132 -13.13 11.18 -4.78
N SER A 133 -11.82 11.03 -4.80
CA SER A 133 -10.93 12.00 -5.44
C SER A 133 -11.18 12.13 -6.94
N ILE A 134 -11.47 11.01 -7.63
CA ILE A 134 -11.76 11.06 -9.07
C ILE A 134 -13.05 11.83 -9.40
N GLN A 135 -14.02 11.87 -8.47
CA GLN A 135 -15.23 12.66 -8.66
C GLN A 135 -14.93 14.16 -8.63
N PHE A 136 -14.12 14.60 -7.65
CA PHE A 136 -13.64 15.98 -7.61
C PHE A 136 -12.77 16.32 -8.83
N LEU A 137 -11.91 15.40 -9.25
CA LEU A 137 -11.03 15.62 -10.40
C LEU A 137 -11.82 15.79 -11.71
N LYS A 138 -12.87 14.98 -11.93
CA LYS A 138 -13.80 15.15 -13.07
C LYS A 138 -14.52 16.48 -13.02
N THR A 139 -14.91 16.94 -11.84
CA THR A 139 -15.54 18.26 -11.65
C THR A 139 -14.55 19.37 -11.94
N ALA A 140 -13.29 19.24 -11.53
CA ALA A 140 -12.22 20.17 -11.86
C ALA A 140 -11.97 20.24 -13.36
N ASP A 141 -11.87 19.10 -14.05
CA ASP A 141 -11.70 19.05 -15.49
C ASP A 141 -12.85 19.77 -16.23
N TYR A 142 -14.10 19.49 -15.84
CA TYR A 142 -15.26 20.18 -16.38
C TYR A 142 -15.19 21.70 -16.15
N ALA A 143 -14.81 22.13 -14.94
CA ALA A 143 -14.68 23.54 -14.59
C ALA A 143 -13.60 24.24 -15.42
N LEU A 144 -12.46 23.59 -15.64
CA LEU A 144 -11.38 24.11 -16.48
C LEU A 144 -11.80 24.27 -17.93
N ASN A 145 -12.52 23.28 -18.48
CA ASN A 145 -13.03 23.31 -19.87
C ASN A 145 -14.09 24.39 -20.12
N ASN A 146 -14.72 24.89 -19.04
CA ASN A 146 -15.71 25.98 -19.10
C ASN A 146 -15.18 27.31 -18.54
N ASP A 147 -13.87 27.46 -18.35
CA ASP A 147 -13.21 28.66 -17.83
C ASP A 147 -13.65 29.07 -16.40
N PHE A 148 -14.18 28.11 -15.61
CA PHE A 148 -14.54 28.33 -14.20
C PHE A 148 -13.33 28.12 -13.30
N HIS A 149 -12.33 29.01 -13.39
CA HIS A 149 -11.03 28.83 -12.76
C HIS A 149 -11.10 28.63 -11.24
N ASN A 150 -11.94 29.40 -10.55
CA ASN A 150 -12.10 29.27 -9.09
C ASN A 150 -12.67 27.90 -8.70
N ALA A 151 -13.67 27.41 -9.43
CA ALA A 151 -14.23 26.09 -9.21
C ALA A 151 -13.21 24.98 -9.53
N TYR A 152 -12.40 25.17 -10.58
CA TYR A 152 -11.28 24.28 -10.87
C TYR A 152 -10.35 24.14 -9.67
N ILE A 153 -9.82 25.26 -9.15
CA ILE A 153 -8.83 25.26 -8.08
C ILE A 153 -9.35 24.55 -6.82
N ASP A 154 -10.59 24.84 -6.42
CA ASP A 154 -11.18 24.22 -5.24
C ASP A 154 -11.38 22.71 -5.39
N ASN A 155 -11.90 22.28 -6.54
CA ASN A 155 -12.10 20.86 -6.82
C ASN A 155 -10.79 20.11 -7.06
N ALA A 156 -9.83 20.70 -7.79
CA ALA A 156 -8.51 20.12 -8.01
C ALA A 156 -7.74 19.93 -6.70
N PHE A 157 -7.77 20.94 -5.81
CA PHE A 157 -7.15 20.80 -4.49
C PHE A 157 -7.86 19.72 -3.66
N SER A 158 -9.19 19.68 -3.65
CA SER A 158 -9.97 18.68 -2.91
C SER A 158 -9.65 17.25 -3.39
N ALA A 159 -9.56 17.05 -4.70
CA ALA A 159 -9.12 15.78 -5.30
C ALA A 159 -7.71 15.42 -4.83
N PHE A 160 -6.77 16.36 -4.96
CA PHE A 160 -5.37 16.13 -4.64
C PHE A 160 -5.15 15.85 -3.16
N GLU A 161 -5.86 16.53 -2.27
CA GLU A 161 -5.79 16.28 -0.83
C GLU A 161 -6.24 14.87 -0.45
N LEU A 162 -7.32 14.36 -1.07
CA LEU A 162 -7.75 12.97 -0.88
C LEU A 162 -6.71 11.97 -1.39
N MET A 163 -6.07 12.24 -2.53
CA MET A 163 -4.97 11.45 -3.06
C MET A 163 -3.75 11.49 -2.15
N ALA A 164 -3.38 12.67 -1.65
CA ALA A 164 -2.28 12.85 -0.70
C ALA A 164 -2.53 12.05 0.59
N LYS A 165 -3.76 12.09 1.11
CA LYS A 165 -4.16 11.28 2.26
C LYS A 165 -4.08 9.78 1.98
N ALA A 166 -4.58 9.34 0.83
CA ALA A 166 -4.51 7.95 0.42
C ALA A 166 -3.05 7.47 0.33
N ASN A 167 -2.17 8.26 -0.29
CA ASN A 167 -0.74 7.93 -0.38
C ASN A 167 -0.07 7.79 0.99
N LEU A 168 -0.34 8.71 1.90
CA LEU A 168 0.23 8.69 3.25
C LEU A 168 -0.29 7.50 4.08
N LEU A 169 -1.57 7.17 3.97
CA LEU A 169 -2.16 6.00 4.62
C LEU A 169 -1.58 4.70 4.06
N PHE A 170 -1.38 4.65 2.76
CA PHE A 170 -0.81 3.52 2.05
C PHE A 170 0.63 3.21 2.48
N GLU A 171 1.39 4.26 2.79
CA GLU A 171 2.77 4.17 3.29
C GLU A 171 2.85 4.04 4.82
N ALA A 172 1.72 3.84 5.51
CA ALA A 172 1.64 3.78 6.98
C ALA A 172 2.33 4.95 7.68
N ASN A 173 2.11 6.17 7.18
CA ASN A 173 2.68 7.37 7.79
C ASN A 173 2.17 7.53 9.21
N GLU A 174 3.07 7.56 10.19
CA GLU A 174 2.76 7.59 11.64
C GLU A 174 1.86 8.76 12.06
N ASN A 175 1.92 9.88 11.32
CA ASN A 175 1.16 11.08 11.64
C ASN A 175 -0.22 11.12 10.99
N ILE A 176 -0.57 10.10 10.17
CA ILE A 176 -1.80 10.09 9.38
C ILE A 176 -2.65 8.86 9.69
N GLY A 177 -3.85 9.13 10.20
CA GLY A 177 -4.91 8.14 10.35
C GLY A 177 -6.12 8.47 9.49
N VAL A 178 -7.08 7.56 9.45
CA VAL A 178 -8.33 7.71 8.67
C VAL A 178 -9.08 9.01 9.02
N LYS A 179 -8.98 9.48 10.27
CA LYS A 179 -9.64 10.71 10.77
C LYS A 179 -8.78 11.96 10.67
N SER A 180 -7.58 11.90 10.10
CA SER A 180 -6.68 13.08 10.02
C SER A 180 -7.28 14.22 9.22
N ASN A 181 -7.07 15.43 9.72
CA ASN A 181 -7.59 16.67 9.15
C ASN A 181 -6.63 17.28 8.08
N HIS A 182 -7.10 18.31 7.39
CA HIS A 182 -6.36 19.02 6.34
C HIS A 182 -4.94 19.45 6.74
N LYS A 183 -4.78 19.99 7.96
CA LYS A 183 -3.48 20.48 8.45
C LYS A 183 -2.47 19.34 8.57
N ALA A 184 -2.88 18.21 9.16
CA ALA A 184 -2.01 17.05 9.32
C ALA A 184 -1.62 16.46 7.95
N ILE A 185 -2.59 16.35 7.02
CA ILE A 185 -2.33 15.86 5.66
C ILE A 185 -1.31 16.76 4.95
N ASN A 186 -1.54 18.08 4.97
CA ASN A 186 -0.64 19.03 4.32
C ASN A 186 0.79 18.96 4.89
N GLN A 187 0.93 18.96 6.22
CA GLN A 187 2.23 18.87 6.88
C GLN A 187 2.97 17.57 6.54
N SER A 188 2.29 16.43 6.66
CA SER A 188 2.90 15.12 6.42
C SER A 188 3.25 14.91 4.95
N PHE A 189 2.40 15.35 4.02
CA PHE A 189 2.67 15.30 2.59
C PHE A 189 3.90 16.15 2.22
N ASN A 190 3.95 17.37 2.73
CA ASN A 190 5.11 18.24 2.52
C ASN A 190 6.39 17.67 3.11
N LEU A 191 6.34 17.08 4.30
CA LEU A 191 7.50 16.45 4.93
C LEU A 191 7.99 15.25 4.11
N ARG A 192 7.08 14.40 3.64
CA ARG A 192 7.36 13.21 2.84
C ARG A 192 8.14 13.54 1.56
N TYR A 193 7.75 14.61 0.89
CA TYR A 193 8.31 14.96 -0.42
C TYR A 193 9.36 16.08 -0.37
N LYS A 194 9.65 16.68 0.79
CA LYS A 194 10.55 17.84 0.93
C LYS A 194 11.96 17.59 0.38
N ASN A 195 12.48 16.41 0.64
CA ASN A 195 13.87 16.04 0.33
C ASN A 195 13.94 14.89 -0.68
N SER A 196 12.92 14.74 -1.52
CA SER A 196 12.96 13.71 -2.56
C SER A 196 14.09 13.98 -3.55
N SER A 197 14.76 12.92 -3.97
CA SER A 197 15.72 12.94 -5.07
C SER A 197 15.06 12.84 -6.46
N HIS A 198 13.74 12.61 -6.51
CA HIS A 198 12.99 12.47 -7.74
C HIS A 198 12.28 13.78 -8.08
N GLU A 199 12.60 14.36 -9.26
CA GLU A 199 12.01 15.64 -9.68
C GLU A 199 10.49 15.58 -9.80
N ASP A 200 9.93 14.46 -10.25
CA ASP A 200 8.48 14.26 -10.35
C ASP A 200 7.78 14.38 -8.98
N GLU A 201 8.39 13.86 -7.91
CA GLU A 201 7.85 13.98 -6.56
C GLU A 201 7.93 15.43 -6.03
N LEU A 202 9.02 16.13 -6.34
CA LEU A 202 9.16 17.54 -6.00
C LEU A 202 8.11 18.39 -6.74
N GLU A 203 7.84 18.06 -7.98
CA GLU A 203 6.84 18.76 -8.78
C GLU A 203 5.41 18.50 -8.28
N VAL A 204 5.09 17.25 -7.95
CA VAL A 204 3.82 16.88 -7.30
C VAL A 204 3.60 17.72 -6.03
N ARG A 205 4.63 17.88 -5.21
CA ARG A 205 4.59 18.74 -4.01
C ARG A 205 4.40 20.21 -4.36
N ARG A 206 5.06 20.74 -5.40
CA ARG A 206 4.90 22.13 -5.85
C ARG A 206 3.46 22.40 -6.25
N VAL A 207 2.86 21.52 -7.07
CA VAL A 207 1.45 21.65 -7.50
C VAL A 207 0.49 21.59 -6.32
N PHE A 208 0.69 20.65 -5.39
CA PHE A 208 -0.11 20.55 -4.17
C PHE A 208 -0.11 21.86 -3.38
N ASN A 209 1.06 22.41 -3.13
CA ASN A 209 1.20 23.66 -2.37
C ASN A 209 0.61 24.86 -3.10
N LYS A 210 0.81 24.92 -4.42
CA LYS A 210 0.27 26.01 -5.26
C LYS A 210 -1.25 26.05 -5.19
N LEU A 211 -1.91 24.90 -5.40
CA LEU A 211 -3.37 24.81 -5.29
C LEU A 211 -3.86 25.06 -3.86
N SER A 212 -3.14 24.57 -2.84
CA SER A 212 -3.46 24.82 -1.44
C SER A 212 -3.47 26.31 -1.10
N ASN A 213 -2.49 27.06 -1.60
CA ASN A 213 -2.39 28.49 -1.38
C ASN A 213 -3.49 29.28 -2.10
N GLU A 214 -3.79 28.92 -3.36
CA GLU A 214 -4.79 29.62 -4.17
C GLU A 214 -6.23 29.25 -3.81
N ARG A 215 -6.47 28.12 -3.13
CA ARG A 215 -7.81 27.67 -2.74
C ARG A 215 -8.57 28.71 -1.91
N ARG A 216 -7.88 29.40 -1.00
CA ARG A 216 -8.50 30.43 -0.18
C ARG A 216 -8.98 31.61 -1.04
N ASN A 217 -8.14 32.07 -1.95
CA ASN A 217 -8.48 33.14 -2.89
C ASN A 217 -9.65 32.72 -3.80
N ALA A 218 -9.62 31.52 -4.31
CA ALA A 218 -10.68 30.98 -5.17
C ALA A 218 -12.05 30.87 -4.47
N ARG A 219 -12.07 30.57 -3.15
CA ARG A 219 -13.33 30.41 -2.39
C ARG A 219 -13.90 31.72 -1.87
N TYR A 220 -13.05 32.60 -1.36
CA TYR A 220 -13.49 33.73 -0.54
C TYR A 220 -13.21 35.08 -1.18
N LEU A 221 -12.62 35.08 -2.38
CA LEU A 221 -12.28 36.29 -3.15
C LEU A 221 -11.40 37.29 -2.34
N ASP A 222 -10.60 36.78 -1.42
CA ASP A 222 -9.72 37.61 -0.60
C ASP A 222 -8.67 38.34 -1.45
N ASN A 223 -8.24 37.72 -2.56
CA ASN A 223 -7.33 38.26 -3.56
C ASN A 223 -7.64 37.66 -4.94
N GLU A 224 -7.06 38.21 -6.00
CA GLU A 224 -7.11 37.60 -7.32
C GLU A 224 -6.31 36.27 -7.34
N VAL A 225 -6.82 35.30 -8.09
CA VAL A 225 -6.12 34.04 -8.32
C VAL A 225 -4.92 34.29 -9.25
N ASN A 226 -3.74 33.89 -8.81
CA ASN A 226 -2.49 34.10 -9.53
C ASN A 226 -2.10 32.91 -10.41
N LEU A 227 -3.07 32.21 -11.00
CA LEU A 227 -2.83 31.08 -11.89
C LEU A 227 -3.43 31.37 -13.26
N ASN A 228 -2.60 31.31 -14.30
CA ASN A 228 -3.07 31.37 -15.65
C ASN A 228 -3.56 30.01 -16.16
N ARG A 229 -4.29 30.00 -17.30
CA ARG A 229 -4.88 28.79 -17.87
C ARG A 229 -3.87 27.67 -18.14
N GLU A 230 -2.68 27.99 -18.63
CA GLU A 230 -1.63 27.01 -18.94
C GLU A 230 -1.14 26.30 -17.65
N GLU A 231 -0.98 27.05 -16.57
CA GLU A 231 -0.62 26.51 -15.26
C GLU A 231 -1.72 25.60 -14.68
N LEU A 232 -2.99 25.94 -14.91
CA LEU A 232 -4.13 25.09 -14.50
C LEU A 232 -4.14 23.78 -15.30
N ILE A 233 -3.95 23.82 -16.62
CA ILE A 233 -3.84 22.63 -17.47
C ILE A 233 -2.68 21.74 -17.02
N SER A 234 -1.47 22.32 -16.84
CA SER A 234 -0.31 21.58 -16.37
C SER A 234 -0.54 20.94 -14.99
N SER A 235 -1.23 21.65 -14.08
CA SER A 235 -1.54 21.08 -12.76
C SER A 235 -2.51 19.90 -12.87
N LEU A 236 -3.51 19.96 -13.77
CA LEU A 236 -4.46 18.88 -14.00
C LEU A 236 -3.76 17.61 -14.51
N GLU A 237 -2.84 17.75 -15.48
CA GLU A 237 -2.04 16.64 -15.99
C GLU A 237 -1.23 15.94 -14.88
N LYS A 238 -0.58 16.73 -14.01
CA LYS A 238 0.21 16.20 -12.91
C LYS A 238 -0.63 15.49 -11.86
N ILE A 239 -1.82 16.01 -11.55
CA ILE A 239 -2.76 15.36 -10.63
C ILE A 239 -3.26 14.03 -11.23
N ASN A 240 -3.59 13.99 -12.53
CA ASN A 240 -4.00 12.77 -13.22
C ASN A 240 -2.88 11.71 -13.19
N ASN A 241 -1.63 12.11 -13.43
CA ASN A 241 -0.48 11.22 -13.36
C ASN A 241 -0.26 10.67 -11.93
N PHE A 242 -0.39 11.52 -10.92
CA PHE A 242 -0.30 11.11 -9.52
C PHE A 242 -1.40 10.11 -9.15
N TYR A 243 -2.66 10.38 -9.56
CA TYR A 243 -3.78 9.45 -9.41
C TYR A 243 -3.50 8.10 -10.05
N SER A 244 -3.06 8.10 -11.32
CA SER A 244 -2.77 6.88 -12.07
C SER A 244 -1.67 6.05 -11.42
N ASN A 245 -0.64 6.69 -10.90
CA ASN A 245 0.43 6.02 -10.17
C ASN A 245 -0.08 5.38 -8.87
N LEU A 246 -0.95 6.07 -8.12
CA LEU A 246 -1.51 5.52 -6.89
C LEU A 246 -2.44 4.33 -7.16
N ILE A 247 -3.35 4.44 -8.12
CA ILE A 247 -4.28 3.35 -8.44
C ILE A 247 -3.53 2.12 -8.97
N ASN A 248 -2.48 2.32 -9.78
CA ASN A 248 -1.64 1.24 -10.27
C ASN A 248 -0.87 0.54 -9.14
N ARG A 249 -0.43 1.29 -8.11
CA ARG A 249 0.21 0.71 -6.93
C ARG A 249 -0.77 -0.14 -6.15
N ILE A 250 -2.02 0.31 -5.96
CA ILE A 250 -3.06 -0.44 -5.24
C ILE A 250 -3.42 -1.72 -6.01
N ASN A 251 -3.64 -1.64 -7.33
CA ASN A 251 -4.08 -2.78 -8.13
C ASN A 251 -2.99 -3.84 -8.36
N LYS A 252 -1.70 -3.51 -8.21
CA LYS A 252 -0.61 -4.50 -8.29
C LYS A 252 -0.67 -5.55 -7.18
N PHE A 253 -1.44 -5.31 -6.14
CA PHE A 253 -1.52 -6.12 -4.93
C PHE A 253 -2.95 -6.67 -4.68
N GLU A 254 -3.84 -6.53 -5.66
CA GLU A 254 -5.12 -7.26 -5.77
C GLU A 254 -4.92 -8.58 -6.57
#